data_7505ce4994dbb3aa4c490c63e220616e
#
_entry.id   7505ce4994dbb3aa4c490c63e220616e
#
_cell.length_a   1.000
_cell.length_b   1.000
_cell.length_c   1.000
_cell.angle_alpha   90.00
_cell.angle_beta   90.00
_cell.angle_gamma   90.00
#
_symmetry.space_group_name_H-M   'P 1'
#
loop_
_entity.id
_entity.type
_entity.pdbx_description
1 polymer ?
#
loop_
_entity_poly.entity_id
_entity_poly.type
_entity_poly.pdbx_seq_one_letter_code
_entity_poly.pdbx_strand_id
1 'polypeptide(L)'
;MTFDYAQGDVAAGEAESDVVVDDWFRLHYVTHCCMGVSGVIAEFDPSGNLTLHSNTQVPFLHKREFAEILGMDPSRIRIIQPPIGGGFGSKLDIYPFEPICVFLAKATDRPVKLVFSREEEFVVSPTRQPVLLRLRSGAKKDGTLTFRVCETLHDNGAYTSWGATTPFVMMQTISSL
;
A
#
# COMPACT_ATOMS: atom_id res chain seq x y z
N MET A 1 9.16 -0.85 14.30
CA MET A 1 9.09 0.61 14.12
C MET A 1 7.93 1.09 14.97
N THR A 2 8.12 2.13 15.77
CA THR A 2 7.09 2.71 16.63
C THR A 2 6.91 4.17 16.23
N PHE A 3 5.67 4.62 16.21
CA PHE A 3 5.31 6.01 15.98
C PHE A 3 4.48 6.47 17.16
N ASP A 4 4.88 7.57 17.80
CA ASP A 4 4.14 8.18 18.89
C ASP A 4 3.75 9.60 18.48
N TYR A 5 2.49 9.93 18.69
CA TYR A 5 1.95 11.27 18.47
C TYR A 5 1.03 11.63 19.61
N ALA A 6 1.16 12.84 20.11
CA ALA A 6 0.30 13.38 21.14
C ALA A 6 -0.01 14.85 20.86
N GLN A 7 -1.24 15.26 21.11
CA GLN A 7 -1.70 16.64 21.03
C GLN A 7 -2.68 16.92 22.17
N GLY A 8 -2.55 18.05 22.82
CA GLY A 8 -3.40 18.44 23.96
C GLY A 8 -3.07 17.65 25.24
N ASP A 9 -4.06 17.58 26.12
CA ASP A 9 -3.97 16.92 27.42
C ASP A 9 -5.06 15.84 27.56
N VAL A 10 -4.65 14.59 27.38
CA VAL A 10 -5.55 13.41 27.44
C VAL A 10 -6.14 13.27 28.86
N ALA A 11 -5.35 13.53 29.91
CA ALA A 11 -5.82 13.36 31.28
C ALA A 11 -6.89 14.40 31.64
N ALA A 12 -6.71 15.65 31.21
CA ALA A 12 -7.72 16.69 31.36
C ALA A 12 -9.00 16.33 30.56
N GLY A 13 -8.86 15.90 29.32
CA GLY A 13 -10.00 15.47 28.50
C GLY A 13 -10.76 14.29 29.10
N GLU A 14 -10.05 13.33 29.71
CA GLU A 14 -10.69 12.21 30.41
C GLU A 14 -11.46 12.67 31.63
N ALA A 15 -10.89 13.57 32.43
CA ALA A 15 -11.55 14.13 33.62
C ALA A 15 -12.83 14.91 33.29
N GLU A 16 -12.93 15.48 32.07
CA GLU A 16 -14.11 16.20 31.61
C GLU A 16 -15.18 15.29 30.98
N SER A 17 -14.89 14.01 30.79
CA SER A 17 -15.80 13.07 30.14
C SER A 17 -16.92 12.63 31.08
N ASP A 18 -18.15 12.61 30.55
CA ASP A 18 -19.29 11.94 31.22
C ASP A 18 -19.30 10.42 30.93
N VAL A 19 -18.76 10.02 29.77
CA VAL A 19 -18.68 8.63 29.33
C VAL A 19 -17.32 8.37 28.69
N VAL A 20 -16.71 7.25 29.05
CA VAL A 20 -15.48 6.75 28.44
C VAL A 20 -15.73 5.35 27.89
N VAL A 21 -15.37 5.15 26.63
CA VAL A 21 -15.40 3.85 25.94
C VAL A 21 -13.97 3.41 25.68
N ASP A 22 -13.63 2.16 25.96
CA ASP A 22 -12.31 1.56 25.76
C ASP A 22 -12.48 0.18 25.13
N ASP A 23 -12.30 0.10 23.83
CA ASP A 23 -12.57 -1.09 23.05
C ASP A 23 -11.37 -1.57 22.25
N TRP A 24 -11.33 -2.90 22.02
CA TRP A 24 -10.35 -3.56 21.19
C TRP A 24 -10.99 -4.11 19.92
N PHE A 25 -10.33 -3.86 18.78
CA PHE A 25 -10.75 -4.32 17.47
C PHE A 25 -9.64 -5.16 16.84
N ARG A 26 -9.99 -6.31 16.30
CA ARG A 26 -9.08 -7.16 15.54
C ARG A 26 -9.52 -7.22 14.09
N LEU A 27 -8.66 -6.74 13.20
CA LEU A 27 -8.86 -6.78 11.76
C LEU A 27 -8.00 -7.89 11.17
N HIS A 28 -8.59 -8.70 10.28
CA HIS A 28 -7.91 -9.80 9.60
C HIS A 28 -7.20 -9.34 8.32
N TYR A 29 -6.43 -10.25 7.72
CA TYR A 29 -5.97 -10.10 6.34
C TYR A 29 -7.18 -9.91 5.42
N VAL A 30 -7.05 -8.96 4.49
CA VAL A 30 -8.08 -8.71 3.48
C VAL A 30 -7.40 -8.53 2.13
N THR A 31 -7.86 -9.30 1.14
CA THR A 31 -7.46 -9.09 -0.25
C THR A 31 -8.26 -7.94 -0.87
N HIS A 32 -7.65 -7.24 -1.80
CA HIS A 32 -8.26 -6.10 -2.50
C HIS A 32 -9.33 -6.52 -3.52
N CYS A 33 -9.33 -7.78 -3.95
CA CYS A 33 -10.30 -8.36 -4.89
C CYS A 33 -10.48 -7.52 -6.17
N CYS A 34 -9.41 -6.96 -6.71
CA CYS A 34 -9.49 -6.17 -7.93
C CYS A 34 -10.10 -6.99 -9.08
N MET A 35 -11.00 -6.38 -9.86
CA MET A 35 -11.58 -7.05 -11.04
C MET A 35 -10.52 -7.34 -12.10
N GLY A 36 -9.62 -6.39 -12.38
CA GLY A 36 -8.45 -6.61 -13.22
C GLY A 36 -7.34 -7.29 -12.45
N VAL A 37 -6.87 -8.44 -12.92
CA VAL A 37 -5.69 -9.13 -12.38
C VAL A 37 -4.41 -8.35 -12.69
N SER A 38 -3.33 -8.65 -11.97
CA SER A 38 -2.01 -8.08 -12.21
C SER A 38 -1.44 -8.56 -13.54
N GLY A 39 -0.79 -7.65 -14.26
CA GLY A 39 -0.22 -7.97 -15.55
C GLY A 39 0.74 -6.90 -16.05
N VAL A 40 1.68 -7.34 -16.87
CA VAL A 40 2.75 -6.52 -17.42
C VAL A 40 3.14 -7.00 -18.82
N ILE A 41 3.53 -6.07 -19.69
CA ILE A 41 4.20 -6.35 -20.95
C ILE A 41 5.48 -5.52 -20.98
N ALA A 42 6.60 -6.15 -21.24
CA ALA A 42 7.90 -5.51 -21.36
C ALA A 42 8.46 -5.68 -22.77
N GLU A 43 9.01 -4.61 -23.33
CA GLU A 43 9.71 -4.63 -24.60
C GLU A 43 10.89 -3.67 -24.61
N PHE A 44 11.94 -4.04 -25.32
CA PHE A 44 13.08 -3.16 -25.58
C PHE A 44 13.12 -2.78 -27.07
N ASP A 45 13.37 -1.51 -27.35
CA ASP A 45 13.64 -1.06 -28.70
C ASP A 45 15.09 -1.39 -29.11
N PRO A 46 15.45 -1.28 -30.42
CA PRO A 46 16.83 -1.53 -30.87
C PRO A 46 17.90 -0.65 -30.24
N SER A 47 17.52 0.51 -29.67
CA SER A 47 18.39 1.40 -28.93
C SER A 47 18.54 0.99 -27.46
N GLY A 48 17.83 -0.05 -27.03
CA GLY A 48 17.81 -0.56 -25.66
C GLY A 48 16.98 0.28 -24.68
N ASN A 49 16.01 1.06 -25.17
CA ASN A 49 15.05 1.71 -24.31
C ASN A 49 13.92 0.74 -23.94
N LEU A 50 13.51 0.78 -22.68
CA LEU A 50 12.43 -0.06 -22.16
C LEU A 50 11.07 0.65 -22.28
N THR A 51 10.10 -0.04 -22.88
CA THR A 51 8.68 0.29 -22.72
C THR A 51 8.02 -0.80 -21.88
N LEU A 52 7.40 -0.39 -20.78
CA LEU A 52 6.69 -1.27 -19.86
C LEU A 52 5.22 -0.85 -19.79
N HIS A 53 4.32 -1.74 -20.21
CA HIS A 53 2.89 -1.62 -19.97
C HIS A 53 2.59 -2.35 -18.67
N SER A 54 2.33 -1.63 -17.60
CA SER A 54 2.01 -2.19 -16.29
C SER A 54 0.72 -1.60 -15.74
N ASN A 55 -0.11 -2.44 -15.17
CA ASN A 55 -1.33 -2.01 -14.50
C ASN A 55 -1.07 -1.46 -13.09
N THR A 56 -0.03 -0.66 -12.95
CA THR A 56 0.35 0.04 -11.73
C THR A 56 -0.57 1.23 -11.42
N GLN A 57 -0.69 1.57 -10.14
CA GLN A 57 -1.35 2.82 -9.69
C GLN A 57 -0.41 4.04 -9.74
N VAL A 58 0.90 3.83 -9.82
CA VAL A 58 1.93 4.86 -9.61
C VAL A 58 3.04 4.80 -10.69
N PRO A 59 2.73 5.10 -11.96
CA PRO A 59 3.66 4.90 -13.07
C PRO A 59 4.98 5.70 -12.91
N PHE A 60 4.95 6.86 -12.29
CA PHE A 60 6.15 7.67 -12.07
C PHE A 60 7.08 7.07 -11.00
N LEU A 61 6.50 6.50 -9.94
CA LEU A 61 7.27 5.79 -8.92
C LEU A 61 7.89 4.52 -9.52
N HIS A 62 7.10 3.73 -10.25
CA HIS A 62 7.58 2.56 -10.98
C HIS A 62 8.75 2.88 -11.90
N LYS A 63 8.67 3.97 -12.65
CA LYS A 63 9.76 4.41 -13.52
C LYS A 63 11.07 4.63 -12.76
N ARG A 64 11.01 5.28 -11.61
CA ARG A 64 12.19 5.54 -10.76
C ARG A 64 12.76 4.24 -10.21
N GLU A 65 11.92 3.38 -9.67
CA GLU A 65 12.33 2.12 -9.09
C GLU A 65 12.89 1.14 -10.14
N PHE A 66 12.29 1.07 -11.33
CA PHE A 66 12.85 0.30 -12.43
C PHE A 66 14.21 0.81 -12.91
N ALA A 67 14.42 2.13 -12.89
CA ALA A 67 15.72 2.71 -13.20
C ALA A 67 16.81 2.22 -12.22
N GLU A 68 16.48 2.16 -10.94
CA GLU A 68 17.38 1.63 -9.89
C GLU A 68 17.60 0.12 -10.05
N ILE A 69 16.53 -0.68 -10.22
CA ILE A 69 16.60 -2.14 -10.38
C ILE A 69 17.45 -2.54 -11.60
N LEU A 70 17.31 -1.81 -12.70
CA LEU A 70 17.96 -2.15 -13.98
C LEU A 70 19.32 -1.45 -14.16
N GLY A 71 19.66 -0.49 -13.30
CA GLY A 71 20.83 0.36 -13.49
C GLY A 71 20.74 1.21 -14.77
N MET A 72 19.55 1.63 -15.15
CA MET A 72 19.28 2.37 -16.39
C MET A 72 18.98 3.85 -16.09
N ASP A 73 19.33 4.72 -17.06
CA ASP A 73 18.87 6.10 -17.00
C ASP A 73 17.32 6.15 -17.09
N PRO A 74 16.63 6.89 -16.19
CA PRO A 74 15.17 7.00 -16.22
C PRO A 74 14.61 7.53 -17.55
N SER A 75 15.38 8.33 -18.30
CA SER A 75 14.97 8.82 -19.62
C SER A 75 14.79 7.71 -20.65
N ARG A 76 15.43 6.57 -20.44
CA ARG A 76 15.36 5.37 -21.28
C ARG A 76 14.24 4.41 -20.90
N ILE A 77 13.42 4.75 -19.91
CA ILE A 77 12.32 3.93 -19.42
C ILE A 77 11.01 4.68 -19.65
N ARG A 78 10.08 4.02 -20.32
CA ARG A 78 8.71 4.50 -20.51
C ARG A 78 7.75 3.53 -19.82
N ILE A 79 6.97 4.05 -18.86
CA ILE A 79 5.88 3.30 -18.22
C ILE A 79 4.57 3.76 -18.85
N ILE A 80 3.78 2.81 -19.33
CA ILE A 80 2.44 3.03 -19.86
C ILE A 80 1.46 2.31 -18.94
N GLN A 81 0.54 3.08 -18.39
CA GLN A 81 -0.53 2.55 -17.53
C GLN A 81 -1.78 2.32 -18.39
N PRO A 82 -2.16 1.06 -18.71
CA PRO A 82 -3.44 0.75 -19.30
C PRO A 82 -4.55 0.85 -18.24
N PRO A 83 -5.83 0.66 -18.59
CA PRO A 83 -6.89 0.49 -17.61
C PRO A 83 -6.55 -0.61 -16.61
N ILE A 84 -6.48 -0.26 -15.31
CA ILE A 84 -5.95 -1.17 -14.29
C ILE A 84 -6.98 -2.14 -13.70
N GLY A 85 -8.26 -1.89 -13.90
CA GLY A 85 -9.34 -2.73 -13.39
C GLY A 85 -9.46 -2.78 -11.87
N GLY A 86 -9.06 -1.69 -11.20
CA GLY A 86 -8.99 -1.56 -9.75
C GLY A 86 -7.58 -1.80 -9.22
N GLY A 87 -7.26 -1.19 -8.10
CA GLY A 87 -5.96 -1.32 -7.40
C GLY A 87 -6.14 -1.31 -5.90
N PHE A 88 -6.76 -0.27 -5.32
CA PHE A 88 -7.06 -0.15 -3.88
C PHE A 88 -5.82 -0.31 -2.98
N GLY A 89 -4.62 -0.03 -3.52
CA GLY A 89 -3.33 -0.22 -2.86
C GLY A 89 -2.57 -1.51 -3.23
N SER A 90 -3.19 -2.47 -3.93
CA SER A 90 -2.50 -3.71 -4.33
C SER A 90 -1.55 -3.56 -5.50
N LYS A 91 -1.56 -2.44 -6.19
CA LYS A 91 -0.74 -2.19 -7.38
C LYS A 91 0.14 -0.94 -7.22
N LEU A 92 0.66 -0.74 -6.00
CA LEU A 92 1.52 0.38 -5.64
C LEU A 92 3.01 0.05 -5.74
N ASP A 93 3.40 -1.18 -5.45
CA ASP A 93 4.80 -1.61 -5.46
C ASP A 93 5.16 -2.32 -6.77
N ILE A 94 6.46 -2.39 -7.06
CA ILE A 94 6.98 -3.32 -8.04
C ILE A 94 7.06 -4.71 -7.41
N TYR A 95 6.31 -5.65 -7.95
CA TYR A 95 6.33 -7.04 -7.52
C TYR A 95 7.27 -7.87 -8.38
N PRO A 96 7.80 -9.00 -7.86
CA PRO A 96 8.81 -9.80 -8.55
C PRO A 96 8.47 -10.20 -9.98
N PHE A 97 7.18 -10.37 -10.31
CA PHE A 97 6.76 -10.75 -11.67
C PHE A 97 7.07 -9.67 -12.72
N GLU A 98 7.09 -8.40 -12.36
CA GLU A 98 7.38 -7.31 -13.29
C GLU A 98 8.85 -7.29 -13.71
N PRO A 99 9.85 -7.25 -12.78
CA PRO A 99 11.25 -7.38 -13.17
C PRO A 99 11.55 -8.68 -13.90
N ILE A 100 10.93 -9.82 -13.52
CA ILE A 100 11.08 -11.08 -14.22
C ILE A 100 10.67 -10.92 -15.69
N CYS A 101 9.52 -10.29 -15.96
CA CYS A 101 9.04 -10.02 -17.30
C CYS A 101 10.04 -9.17 -18.11
N VAL A 102 10.61 -8.11 -17.47
CA VAL A 102 11.60 -7.24 -18.10
C VAL A 102 12.90 -7.99 -18.41
N PHE A 103 13.41 -8.81 -17.48
CA PHE A 103 14.62 -9.59 -17.73
C PHE A 103 14.40 -10.66 -18.81
N LEU A 104 13.23 -11.27 -18.86
CA LEU A 104 12.89 -12.21 -19.95
C LEU A 104 12.82 -11.50 -21.31
N ALA A 105 12.22 -10.29 -21.37
CA ALA A 105 12.19 -9.50 -22.60
C ALA A 105 13.60 -9.16 -23.09
N LYS A 106 14.49 -8.78 -22.16
CA LYS A 106 15.90 -8.51 -22.47
C LYS A 106 16.66 -9.76 -22.94
N ALA A 107 16.44 -10.90 -22.29
CA ALA A 107 17.14 -12.14 -22.60
C ALA A 107 16.69 -12.76 -23.94
N THR A 108 15.44 -12.57 -24.33
CA THR A 108 14.88 -13.13 -25.56
C THR A 108 14.93 -12.18 -26.75
N ASP A 109 15.24 -10.91 -26.51
CA ASP A 109 15.16 -9.82 -27.50
C ASP A 109 13.78 -9.75 -28.17
N ARG A 110 12.73 -10.00 -27.38
CA ARG A 110 11.33 -10.00 -27.80
C ARG A 110 10.42 -9.42 -26.75
N PRO A 111 9.26 -8.84 -27.14
CA PRO A 111 8.24 -8.47 -26.17
C PRO A 111 7.77 -9.69 -25.37
N VAL A 112 7.71 -9.54 -24.06
CA VAL A 112 7.22 -10.57 -23.14
C VAL A 112 6.01 -10.04 -22.40
N LYS A 113 4.97 -10.86 -22.31
CA LYS A 113 3.75 -10.59 -21.55
C LYS A 113 3.59 -11.59 -20.43
N LEU A 114 3.33 -11.11 -19.23
CA LEU A 114 2.98 -11.90 -18.06
C LEU A 114 1.68 -11.34 -17.47
N VAL A 115 0.68 -12.19 -17.32
CA VAL A 115 -0.63 -11.81 -16.73
C VAL A 115 -1.03 -12.93 -15.81
N PHE A 116 -1.42 -12.59 -14.58
CA PHE A 116 -1.89 -13.56 -13.61
C PHE A 116 -3.25 -14.15 -13.98
N SER A 117 -3.44 -15.43 -13.68
CA SER A 117 -4.78 -15.97 -13.51
C SER A 117 -5.45 -15.39 -12.27
N ARG A 118 -6.73 -15.58 -12.12
CA ARG A 118 -7.44 -15.15 -10.90
C ARG A 118 -6.92 -15.86 -9.65
N GLU A 119 -6.56 -17.11 -9.76
CA GLU A 119 -5.99 -17.91 -8.67
C GLU A 119 -4.62 -17.37 -8.27
N GLU A 120 -3.73 -17.10 -9.23
CA GLU A 120 -2.42 -16.51 -8.99
C GLU A 120 -2.55 -15.12 -8.32
N GLU A 121 -3.53 -14.31 -8.74
CA GLU A 121 -3.79 -13.00 -8.11
C GLU A 121 -4.10 -13.14 -6.62
N PHE A 122 -4.87 -14.14 -6.20
CA PHE A 122 -5.16 -14.36 -4.78
C PHE A 122 -3.96 -14.90 -4.00
N VAL A 123 -3.06 -15.63 -4.63
CA VAL A 123 -1.91 -16.26 -3.97
C VAL A 123 -0.72 -15.31 -3.87
N VAL A 124 -0.51 -14.46 -4.90
CA VAL A 124 0.73 -13.67 -5.07
C VAL A 124 0.53 -12.20 -4.77
N SER A 125 -0.69 -11.65 -4.96
CA SER A 125 -0.91 -10.23 -4.73
C SER A 125 -0.83 -9.86 -3.23
N PRO A 126 -0.46 -8.60 -2.91
CA PRO A 126 -0.41 -8.15 -1.53
C PRO A 126 -1.80 -8.10 -0.92
N THR A 127 -1.83 -8.17 0.40
CA THR A 127 -3.05 -8.07 1.20
C THR A 127 -2.94 -6.89 2.16
N ARG A 128 -4.08 -6.40 2.65
CA ARG A 128 -4.06 -5.51 3.80
C ARG A 128 -3.64 -6.31 5.03
N GLN A 129 -2.69 -5.79 5.78
CA GLN A 129 -2.15 -6.41 7.00
C GLN A 129 -3.23 -6.52 8.08
N PRO A 130 -3.14 -7.54 8.96
CA PRO A 130 -3.92 -7.59 10.18
C PRO A 130 -3.54 -6.45 11.12
N VAL A 131 -4.51 -5.94 11.82
CA VAL A 131 -4.32 -4.86 12.79
C VAL A 131 -5.03 -5.23 14.08
N LEU A 132 -4.34 -5.06 15.20
CA LEU A 132 -4.95 -4.98 16.51
C LEU A 132 -5.05 -3.50 16.88
N LEU A 133 -6.25 -3.03 17.13
CA LEU A 133 -6.55 -1.63 17.42
C LEU A 133 -7.21 -1.54 18.79
N ARG A 134 -6.67 -0.69 19.67
CA ARG A 134 -7.37 -0.22 20.86
C ARG A 134 -7.79 1.21 20.65
N LEU A 135 -9.05 1.50 20.85
CA LEU A 135 -9.58 2.84 20.79
C LEU A 135 -10.25 3.20 22.11
N ARG A 136 -9.72 4.21 22.77
CA ARG A 136 -10.26 4.76 24.00
C ARG A 136 -10.68 6.20 23.73
N SER A 137 -11.95 6.51 23.95
CA SER A 137 -12.52 7.81 23.66
C SER A 137 -13.46 8.26 24.76
N GLY A 138 -13.45 9.54 25.06
CA GLY A 138 -14.37 10.16 26.01
C GLY A 138 -15.31 11.16 25.34
N ALA A 139 -16.50 11.27 25.89
CA ALA A 139 -17.50 12.23 25.44
C ALA A 139 -18.31 12.80 26.61
N LYS A 140 -18.83 14.03 26.42
CA LYS A 140 -19.86 14.63 27.27
C LYS A 140 -21.24 14.10 26.88
N LYS A 141 -22.24 14.29 27.74
CA LYS A 141 -23.63 13.88 27.48
C LYS A 141 -24.25 14.52 26.26
N ASP A 142 -23.77 15.68 25.85
CA ASP A 142 -24.21 16.38 24.65
C ASP A 142 -23.58 15.86 23.36
N GLY A 143 -22.68 14.85 23.46
CA GLY A 143 -21.98 14.24 22.32
C GLY A 143 -20.63 14.92 22.00
N THR A 144 -20.21 15.93 22.73
CA THR A 144 -18.91 16.56 22.53
C THR A 144 -17.80 15.59 22.90
N LEU A 145 -16.90 15.26 21.95
CA LEU A 145 -15.71 14.45 22.21
C LEU A 145 -14.70 15.23 23.05
N THR A 146 -14.13 14.62 24.06
CA THR A 146 -13.21 15.24 25.01
C THR A 146 -11.78 14.76 24.85
N PHE A 147 -11.59 13.47 24.57
CA PHE A 147 -10.28 12.91 24.25
C PHE A 147 -10.40 11.65 23.38
N ARG A 148 -9.29 11.29 22.78
CA ARG A 148 -9.12 10.03 22.06
C ARG A 148 -7.69 9.52 22.20
N VAL A 149 -7.56 8.24 22.54
CA VAL A 149 -6.30 7.49 22.50
C VAL A 149 -6.47 6.32 21.54
N CYS A 150 -5.52 6.17 20.64
CA CYS A 150 -5.51 5.06 19.69
C CYS A 150 -4.16 4.36 19.74
N GLU A 151 -4.17 3.08 20.03
CA GLU A 151 -3.00 2.20 19.97
C GLU A 151 -3.21 1.19 18.86
N THR A 152 -2.24 1.06 17.95
CA THR A 152 -2.33 0.12 16.83
C THR A 152 -1.10 -0.76 16.76
N LEU A 153 -1.32 -2.06 16.56
CA LEU A 153 -0.28 -3.03 16.27
C LEU A 153 -0.55 -3.61 14.89
N HIS A 154 0.39 -3.40 13.96
CA HIS A 154 0.32 -3.90 12.59
C HIS A 154 1.25 -5.11 12.42
N ASP A 155 0.71 -6.22 11.94
CA ASP A 155 1.51 -7.40 11.58
C ASP A 155 1.82 -7.36 10.07
N ASN A 156 2.95 -6.74 9.74
CA ASN A 156 3.34 -6.53 8.35
C ASN A 156 4.00 -7.75 7.70
N GLY A 157 4.36 -8.77 8.49
CA GLY A 157 5.10 -9.91 7.98
C GLY A 157 6.49 -9.55 7.43
N ALA A 158 7.00 -10.37 6.50
CA ALA A 158 8.35 -10.22 5.95
C ALA A 158 8.46 -9.10 4.90
N TYR A 159 7.38 -8.81 4.19
CA TYR A 159 7.34 -7.80 3.12
C TYR A 159 6.51 -6.61 3.60
N THR A 160 7.17 -5.63 4.17
CA THR A 160 6.51 -4.48 4.82
C THR A 160 5.75 -3.61 3.83
N SER A 161 6.31 -3.41 2.61
CA SER A 161 5.67 -2.57 1.59
C SER A 161 5.19 -1.22 2.17
N TRP A 162 3.97 -0.83 1.89
CA TRP A 162 3.33 0.37 2.44
C TRP A 162 2.85 0.21 3.89
N GLY A 163 3.06 -0.95 4.50
CA GLY A 163 2.66 -1.22 5.88
C GLY A 163 3.27 -0.26 6.90
N ALA A 164 4.45 0.30 6.63
CA ALA A 164 5.03 1.33 7.49
C ALA A 164 4.32 2.68 7.39
N THR A 165 3.69 2.98 6.25
CA THR A 165 2.96 4.23 6.01
C THR A 165 1.53 4.18 6.54
N THR A 166 0.93 3.01 6.59
CA THR A 166 -0.46 2.82 7.03
C THR A 166 -0.74 3.38 8.42
N PRO A 167 0.09 3.11 9.47
CA PRO A 167 -0.10 3.70 10.80
C PRO A 167 -0.07 5.23 10.78
N PHE A 168 0.83 5.82 10.00
CA PHE A 168 0.95 7.27 9.87
C PHE A 168 -0.33 7.90 9.29
N VAL A 169 -0.88 7.30 8.22
CA VAL A 169 -2.14 7.77 7.61
C VAL A 169 -3.32 7.58 8.56
N MET A 170 -3.37 6.46 9.30
CA MET A 170 -4.40 6.22 10.32
C MET A 170 -4.34 7.28 11.43
N MET A 171 -3.15 7.61 11.92
CA MET A 171 -2.97 8.64 12.95
C MET A 171 -3.49 10.01 12.50
N GLN A 172 -3.24 10.42 11.26
CA GLN A 172 -3.78 11.67 10.73
C GLN A 172 -5.30 11.69 10.70
N THR A 173 -5.94 10.56 10.44
CA THR A 173 -7.41 10.46 10.41
C THR A 173 -8.02 10.46 11.81
N ILE A 174 -7.31 9.91 12.80
CA ILE A 174 -7.79 9.77 14.18
C ILE A 174 -7.56 11.05 14.97
N SER A 175 -6.52 11.82 14.64
CA SER A 175 -6.15 13.05 15.35
C SER A 175 -7.02 14.28 15.05
N SER A 176 -7.94 14.18 14.09
CA SER A 176 -8.91 15.25 13.81
C SER A 176 -10.07 15.19 14.82
N LEU A 177 -9.87 15.77 15.97
CA LEU A 177 -10.92 16.14 16.95
C LEU A 177 -11.28 17.59 16.79
#